data_12f9b17e1da9983ac5d6d578ba599a70
#
_entry.id   12f9b17e1da9983ac5d6d578ba599a70
#
_cell.length_a   1.000
_cell.length_b   1.000
_cell.length_c   1.000
_cell.angle_alpha   90.00
_cell.angle_beta   90.00
_cell.angle_gamma   90.00
#
_symmetry.space_group_name_H-M   'P 1'
#
loop_
_entity.id
_entity.type
_entity.pdbx_description
1 polymer ?
#
loop_
_entity_poly.entity_id
_entity_poly.type
_entity_poly.pdbx_seq_one_letter_code
_entity_poly.pdbx_strand_id
1 'polypeptide(L)'
;FDKMKSNSTLRLFGQYHKALALAAVGDFETADRILSGNANGSLRLTRGSLIAHAQIMAELSKEKEALELIDNMALKGQDNELDLLRQKIQNGSSTYNYVTSAKQGIAEVLFTLAFALNGSENDQTSLLYGRLAQNLRPNNAETILLTSELLRDQKQFDLAIENYEKIQKDNGLYLSAEIGRVETLIAADEPDLAIDALKKLSVDYKDSTRVLMSLGDAYRGQKKFTLARSAYDKTQSLIG
;
A
#
# COMPACT_ATOMS: atom_id res chain seq x y z
N PHE A 1 22.93 4.24 12.40
CA PHE A 1 22.74 3.26 11.31
C PHE A 1 24.03 2.49 10.98
N ASP A 2 25.20 3.13 10.95
CA ASP A 2 26.48 2.50 10.56
C ASP A 2 27.01 1.45 11.56
N LYS A 3 26.46 1.38 12.78
CA LYS A 3 26.83 0.41 13.83
C LYS A 3 26.09 -0.93 13.77
N MET A 4 25.12 -1.10 12.87
CA MET A 4 24.28 -2.31 12.77
C MET A 4 24.98 -3.39 11.93
N LYS A 5 26.10 -3.95 12.40
CA LYS A 5 26.99 -4.81 11.61
C LYS A 5 26.63 -6.32 11.60
N SER A 6 25.71 -6.80 12.46
CA SER A 6 25.58 -8.25 12.69
C SER A 6 24.32 -8.92 12.11
N ASN A 7 23.30 -8.15 11.68
CA ASN A 7 22.07 -8.71 11.13
C ASN A 7 21.74 -8.06 9.78
N SER A 8 21.66 -8.87 8.73
CA SER A 8 21.40 -8.38 7.36
C SER A 8 20.08 -7.60 7.26
N THR A 9 19.02 -8.07 7.89
CA THR A 9 17.69 -7.43 7.88
C THR A 9 17.70 -6.07 8.59
N LEU A 10 18.29 -5.99 9.78
CA LEU A 10 18.42 -4.72 10.51
C LEU A 10 19.29 -3.71 9.76
N ARG A 11 20.33 -4.18 9.08
CA ARG A 11 21.17 -3.32 8.25
C ARG A 11 20.39 -2.73 7.09
N LEU A 12 19.61 -3.54 6.38
CA LEU A 12 18.78 -3.10 5.26
C LEU A 12 17.73 -2.09 5.72
N PHE A 13 17.05 -2.37 6.84
CA PHE A 13 16.12 -1.44 7.49
C PHE A 13 16.81 -0.10 7.79
N GLY A 14 17.98 -0.13 8.44
CA GLY A 14 18.74 1.08 8.76
C GLY A 14 19.18 1.86 7.51
N GLN A 15 19.59 1.18 6.43
CA GLN A 15 19.97 1.81 5.17
C GLN A 15 18.79 2.48 4.47
N TYR A 16 17.61 1.86 4.47
CA TYR A 16 16.39 2.46 3.93
C TYR A 16 16.08 3.80 4.62
N HIS A 17 16.01 3.81 5.94
CA HIS A 17 15.70 5.03 6.68
C HIS A 17 16.83 6.09 6.62
N LYS A 18 18.09 5.66 6.47
CA LYS A 18 19.20 6.57 6.19
C LYS A 18 19.03 7.25 4.84
N ALA A 19 18.66 6.50 3.80
CA ALA A 19 18.42 7.07 2.48
C ALA A 19 17.27 8.09 2.50
N LEU A 20 16.14 7.78 3.18
CA LEU A 20 15.05 8.74 3.33
C LEU A 20 15.47 10.02 4.09
N ALA A 21 16.28 9.88 5.13
CA ALA A 21 16.78 11.03 5.88
C ALA A 21 17.73 11.91 5.04
N LEU A 22 18.57 11.30 4.20
CA LEU A 22 19.43 12.02 3.25
C LEU A 22 18.61 12.73 2.18
N ALA A 23 17.61 12.06 1.60
CA ALA A 23 16.72 12.67 0.63
C ALA A 23 15.92 13.85 1.24
N ALA A 24 15.51 13.74 2.50
CA ALA A 24 14.79 14.81 3.19
C ALA A 24 15.63 16.09 3.40
N VAL A 25 16.96 16.01 3.32
CA VAL A 25 17.89 17.15 3.36
C VAL A 25 18.50 17.49 1.99
N GLY A 26 18.03 16.85 0.92
CA GLY A 26 18.45 17.11 -0.46
C GLY A 26 19.68 16.36 -0.94
N ASP A 27 20.25 15.43 -0.15
CA ASP A 27 21.38 14.58 -0.60
C ASP A 27 20.84 13.36 -1.37
N PHE A 28 20.30 13.66 -2.58
CA PHE A 28 19.67 12.65 -3.44
C PHE A 28 20.67 11.65 -4.02
N GLU A 29 21.91 12.07 -4.33
CA GLU A 29 22.97 11.21 -4.86
C GLU A 29 23.34 10.10 -3.86
N THR A 30 23.51 10.46 -2.60
CA THR A 30 23.85 9.46 -1.57
C THR A 30 22.64 8.56 -1.25
N ALA A 31 21.42 9.13 -1.25
CA ALA A 31 20.19 8.38 -1.06
C ALA A 31 19.98 7.33 -2.17
N ASP A 32 20.11 7.73 -3.44
CA ASP A 32 20.00 6.83 -4.59
C ASP A 32 21.06 5.72 -4.55
N ARG A 33 22.33 6.06 -4.26
CA ARG A 33 23.39 5.05 -4.13
C ARG A 33 23.10 4.00 -3.08
N ILE A 34 22.49 4.39 -1.95
CA ILE A 34 22.09 3.46 -0.89
C ILE A 34 20.96 2.57 -1.36
N LEU A 35 19.93 3.13 -2.00
CA LEU A 35 18.75 2.38 -2.45
C LEU A 35 19.09 1.45 -3.62
N SER A 36 19.86 1.92 -4.61
CA SER A 36 20.32 1.14 -5.77
C SER A 36 21.29 0.03 -5.38
N GLY A 37 22.19 0.26 -4.42
CA GLY A 37 23.15 -0.73 -3.93
C GLY A 37 22.52 -1.91 -3.18
N ASN A 38 21.26 -1.79 -2.76
CA ASN A 38 20.52 -2.83 -2.07
C ASN A 38 19.62 -3.66 -3.02
N ALA A 39 19.61 -3.39 -4.32
CA ALA A 39 18.83 -4.11 -5.30
C ALA A 39 19.10 -5.63 -5.34
N ASN A 40 20.27 -6.07 -4.84
CA ASN A 40 20.64 -7.48 -4.71
C ASN A 40 20.30 -8.09 -3.33
N GLY A 41 19.77 -7.34 -2.41
CA GLY A 41 19.38 -7.80 -1.08
C GLY A 41 17.87 -7.66 -0.89
N SER A 42 17.26 -8.64 -0.28
CA SER A 42 15.81 -8.81 -0.05
C SER A 42 15.13 -7.75 0.84
N LEU A 43 15.45 -6.47 0.70
CA LEU A 43 14.47 -5.44 0.95
C LEU A 43 13.36 -5.69 -0.07
N ARG A 44 12.30 -6.39 0.36
CA ARG A 44 11.04 -6.30 -0.37
C ARG A 44 10.71 -4.82 -0.38
N LEU A 45 10.92 -4.19 -1.53
CA LEU A 45 10.57 -2.80 -1.72
C LEU A 45 9.09 -2.68 -1.40
N THR A 46 8.76 -2.01 -0.31
CA THR A 46 7.38 -1.63 -0.04
C THR A 46 6.96 -0.66 -1.16
N ARG A 47 5.68 -0.53 -1.41
CA ARG A 47 5.17 0.47 -2.35
C ARG A 47 5.73 1.87 -2.03
N GLY A 48 5.80 2.24 -0.74
CA GLY A 48 6.37 3.51 -0.32
C GLY A 48 7.85 3.67 -0.65
N SER A 49 8.65 2.61 -0.51
CA SER A 49 10.07 2.64 -0.90
C SER A 49 10.25 2.80 -2.41
N LEU A 50 9.36 2.19 -3.21
CA LEU A 50 9.31 2.37 -4.66
C LEU A 50 9.04 3.82 -5.03
N ILE A 51 8.00 4.44 -4.44
CA ILE A 51 7.64 5.85 -4.67
C ILE A 51 8.82 6.76 -4.30
N ALA A 52 9.39 6.58 -3.10
CA ALA A 52 10.51 7.39 -2.63
C ALA A 52 11.72 7.29 -3.57
N HIS A 53 12.10 6.08 -3.99
CA HIS A 53 13.25 5.87 -4.88
C HIS A 53 13.01 6.45 -6.27
N ALA A 54 11.82 6.25 -6.85
CA ALA A 54 11.48 6.83 -8.15
C ALA A 54 11.50 8.37 -8.12
N GLN A 55 11.03 9.00 -7.04
CA GLN A 55 11.11 10.45 -6.87
C GLN A 55 12.57 10.92 -6.71
N ILE A 56 13.41 10.21 -5.94
CA ILE A 56 14.84 10.51 -5.81
C ILE A 56 15.54 10.43 -7.16
N MET A 57 15.29 9.39 -7.95
CA MET A 57 15.84 9.26 -9.30
C MET A 57 15.42 10.42 -10.21
N ALA A 58 14.16 10.86 -10.12
CA ALA A 58 13.67 12.00 -10.90
C ALA A 58 14.39 13.32 -10.54
N GLU A 59 14.69 13.57 -9.24
CA GLU A 59 15.50 14.72 -8.80
C GLU A 59 16.93 14.68 -9.38
N LEU A 60 17.43 13.51 -9.71
CA LEU A 60 18.76 13.30 -10.31
C LEU A 60 18.74 13.26 -11.85
N SER A 61 17.63 13.61 -12.48
CA SER A 61 17.44 13.52 -13.94
C SER A 61 17.68 12.10 -14.49
N LYS A 62 17.23 11.08 -13.72
CA LYS A 62 17.23 9.65 -14.08
C LYS A 62 15.82 9.15 -14.36
N GLU A 63 15.08 9.89 -15.19
CA GLU A 63 13.66 9.62 -15.47
C GLU A 63 13.45 8.23 -16.06
N LYS A 64 14.37 7.79 -16.94
CA LYS A 64 14.25 6.48 -17.59
C LYS A 64 14.36 5.35 -16.57
N GLU A 65 15.34 5.39 -15.71
CA GLU A 65 15.55 4.40 -14.65
C GLU A 65 14.39 4.41 -13.63
N ALA A 66 13.87 5.59 -13.30
CA ALA A 66 12.71 5.72 -12.43
C ALA A 66 11.45 5.09 -13.03
N LEU A 67 11.22 5.26 -14.33
CA LEU A 67 10.09 4.64 -15.03
C LEU A 67 10.27 3.12 -15.13
N GLU A 68 11.45 2.63 -15.46
CA GLU A 68 11.77 1.20 -15.48
C GLU A 68 11.55 0.57 -14.08
N LEU A 69 11.95 1.25 -13.01
CA LEU A 69 11.74 0.80 -11.64
C LEU A 69 10.24 0.65 -11.32
N ILE A 70 9.41 1.63 -11.68
CA ILE A 70 7.96 1.58 -11.46
C ILE A 70 7.33 0.47 -12.32
N ASP A 71 7.69 0.37 -13.60
CA ASP A 71 7.11 -0.59 -14.54
C ASP A 71 7.44 -2.05 -14.20
N ASN A 72 8.58 -2.29 -13.56
CA ASN A 72 8.98 -3.62 -13.09
C ASN A 72 8.23 -4.05 -11.81
N MET A 73 7.72 -3.11 -11.03
CA MET A 73 7.14 -3.38 -9.71
C MET A 73 5.62 -3.25 -9.67
N ALA A 74 5.01 -2.53 -10.62
CA ALA A 74 3.59 -2.22 -10.59
C ALA A 74 2.96 -2.34 -11.98
N LEU A 75 1.80 -3.00 -12.03
CA LEU A 75 1.00 -3.07 -13.25
C LEU A 75 0.29 -1.73 -13.50
N LYS A 76 0.35 -1.25 -14.75
CA LYS A 76 -0.32 -0.01 -15.16
C LYS A 76 -1.83 -0.11 -14.95
N GLY A 77 -2.43 0.97 -14.48
CA GLY A 77 -3.88 1.08 -14.26
C GLY A 77 -4.40 0.40 -12.99
N GLN A 78 -3.52 -0.18 -12.18
CA GLN A 78 -3.92 -0.81 -10.90
C GLN A 78 -3.67 0.09 -9.67
N ASP A 79 -2.86 1.15 -9.84
CA ASP A 79 -2.51 2.10 -8.79
C ASP A 79 -2.47 3.51 -9.37
N ASN A 80 -3.52 4.28 -9.16
CA ASN A 80 -3.67 5.63 -9.69
C ASN A 80 -2.54 6.58 -9.23
N GLU A 81 -1.99 6.41 -8.03
CA GLU A 81 -0.90 7.25 -7.54
C GLU A 81 0.41 6.94 -8.25
N LEU A 82 0.70 5.66 -8.51
CA LEU A 82 1.86 5.27 -9.31
C LEU A 82 1.70 5.68 -10.78
N ASP A 83 0.50 5.61 -11.34
CA ASP A 83 0.24 6.09 -12.70
C ASP A 83 0.40 7.62 -12.80
N LEU A 84 -0.05 8.37 -11.79
CA LEU A 84 0.19 9.79 -11.69
C LEU A 84 1.67 10.13 -11.50
N LEU A 85 2.40 9.35 -10.69
CA LEU A 85 3.85 9.51 -10.52
C LEU A 85 4.59 9.28 -11.85
N ARG A 86 4.21 8.23 -12.61
CA ARG A 86 4.75 8.02 -13.97
C ARG A 86 4.58 9.26 -14.85
N GLN A 87 3.36 9.81 -14.90
CA GLN A 87 3.07 11.00 -15.69
C GLN A 87 3.93 12.21 -15.26
N LYS A 88 4.08 12.42 -13.95
CA LYS A 88 4.90 13.50 -13.39
C LYS A 88 6.39 13.32 -13.74
N ILE A 89 6.90 12.09 -13.70
CA ILE A 89 8.28 11.80 -14.10
C ILE A 89 8.45 12.04 -15.60
N GLN A 90 7.53 11.51 -16.45
CA GLN A 90 7.59 11.66 -17.91
C GLN A 90 7.58 13.11 -18.38
N ASN A 91 6.89 14.00 -17.69
CA ASN A 91 6.81 15.42 -18.04
C ASN A 91 7.77 16.32 -17.24
N GLY A 92 8.68 15.73 -16.45
CA GLY A 92 9.68 16.46 -15.68
C GLY A 92 9.12 17.29 -14.51
N SER A 93 7.89 16.98 -14.04
CA SER A 93 7.25 17.70 -12.93
C SER A 93 7.27 16.95 -11.60
N SER A 94 7.96 15.81 -11.54
CA SER A 94 8.11 15.07 -10.30
C SER A 94 9.08 15.77 -9.35
N THR A 95 8.69 15.88 -8.08
CA THR A 95 9.55 16.37 -7.00
C THR A 95 9.49 15.40 -5.82
N TYR A 96 10.58 15.33 -5.06
CA TYR A 96 10.64 14.50 -3.87
C TYR A 96 9.73 15.06 -2.76
N ASN A 97 8.74 14.27 -2.35
CA ASN A 97 7.79 14.64 -1.30
C ASN A 97 7.41 13.49 -0.36
N TYR A 98 8.08 12.34 -0.47
CA TYR A 98 7.71 11.15 0.30
C TYR A 98 7.97 11.32 1.80
N VAL A 99 9.17 11.77 2.19
CA VAL A 99 9.54 12.13 3.57
C VAL A 99 10.28 13.47 3.54
N THR A 100 9.62 14.52 4.00
CA THR A 100 10.13 15.90 3.97
C THR A 100 10.32 16.51 5.36
N SER A 101 10.07 15.73 6.42
CA SER A 101 10.24 16.18 7.80
C SER A 101 10.63 15.03 8.73
N ALA A 102 11.24 15.37 9.87
CA ALA A 102 11.56 14.39 10.91
C ALA A 102 10.31 13.64 11.41
N LYS A 103 9.16 14.33 11.53
CA LYS A 103 7.88 13.72 11.91
C LYS A 103 7.46 12.62 10.94
N GLN A 104 7.55 12.88 9.63
CA GLN A 104 7.23 11.90 8.60
C GLN A 104 8.24 10.75 8.58
N GLY A 105 9.54 11.04 8.81
CA GLY A 105 10.57 10.01 8.91
C GLY A 105 10.35 9.06 10.08
N ILE A 106 9.96 9.58 11.25
CA ILE A 106 9.60 8.75 12.43
C ILE A 106 8.36 7.91 12.13
N ALA A 107 7.33 8.48 11.48
CA ALA A 107 6.15 7.74 11.07
C ALA A 107 6.49 6.58 10.14
N GLU A 108 7.41 6.78 9.19
CA GLU A 108 7.86 5.74 8.27
C GLU A 108 8.63 4.62 8.98
N VAL A 109 9.48 4.96 9.97
CA VAL A 109 10.13 3.96 10.83
C VAL A 109 9.09 3.10 11.56
N LEU A 110 8.09 3.73 12.17
CA LEU A 110 7.04 3.03 12.91
C LEU A 110 6.16 2.17 11.98
N PHE A 111 5.82 2.69 10.79
CA PHE A 111 5.08 1.93 9.78
C PHE A 111 5.85 0.68 9.34
N THR A 112 7.13 0.81 8.99
CA THR A 112 7.93 -0.32 8.53
C THR A 112 8.19 -1.35 9.64
N LEU A 113 8.26 -0.94 10.91
CA LEU A 113 8.28 -1.85 12.05
C LEU A 113 6.95 -2.59 12.20
N ALA A 114 5.83 -1.88 12.13
CA ALA A 114 4.50 -2.49 12.18
C ALA A 114 4.33 -3.52 11.06
N PHE A 115 4.70 -3.14 9.83
CA PHE A 115 4.64 -4.02 8.67
C PHE A 115 5.51 -5.28 8.82
N ALA A 116 6.73 -5.13 9.35
CA ALA A 116 7.65 -6.25 9.56
C ALA A 116 7.18 -7.23 10.66
N LEU A 117 6.40 -6.75 11.62
CA LEU A 117 5.84 -7.55 12.71
C LEU A 117 4.46 -8.15 12.37
N ASN A 118 3.83 -7.70 11.28
CA ASN A 118 2.52 -8.22 10.85
C ASN A 118 2.62 -9.70 10.47
N GLY A 119 1.67 -10.51 10.95
CA GLY A 119 1.64 -11.95 10.75
C GLY A 119 2.61 -12.74 11.63
N SER A 120 3.21 -12.09 12.65
CA SER A 120 4.00 -12.74 13.69
C SER A 120 3.17 -12.90 14.98
N GLU A 121 3.72 -13.61 16.00
CA GLU A 121 3.09 -13.69 17.33
C GLU A 121 2.96 -12.31 18.05
N ASN A 122 3.39 -11.24 17.40
CA ASN A 122 3.46 -9.88 17.95
C ASN A 122 2.42 -8.91 17.38
N ASP A 123 1.24 -9.37 16.97
CA ASP A 123 0.20 -8.56 16.32
C ASP A 123 -0.23 -7.34 17.15
N GLN A 124 -0.24 -7.43 18.47
CA GLN A 124 -0.52 -6.28 19.35
C GLN A 124 0.54 -5.19 19.24
N THR A 125 1.82 -5.59 19.16
CA THR A 125 2.94 -4.65 18.99
C THR A 125 2.91 -4.04 17.60
N SER A 126 2.56 -4.83 16.57
CA SER A 126 2.36 -4.35 15.21
C SER A 126 1.28 -3.26 15.15
N LEU A 127 0.11 -3.51 15.76
CA LEU A 127 -0.97 -2.53 15.83
C LEU A 127 -0.55 -1.26 16.60
N LEU A 128 0.18 -1.39 17.70
CA LEU A 128 0.69 -0.23 18.46
C LEU A 128 1.57 0.65 17.57
N TYR A 129 2.56 0.07 16.87
CA TYR A 129 3.43 0.85 15.99
C TYR A 129 2.67 1.44 14.80
N GLY A 130 1.73 0.69 14.22
CA GLY A 130 0.85 1.19 13.15
C GLY A 130 0.01 2.38 13.60
N ARG A 131 -0.59 2.33 14.79
CA ARG A 131 -1.36 3.46 15.37
C ARG A 131 -0.49 4.67 15.67
N LEU A 132 0.73 4.48 16.16
CA LEU A 132 1.69 5.57 16.37
C LEU A 132 2.09 6.20 15.03
N ALA A 133 2.37 5.40 14.00
CA ALA A 133 2.64 5.88 12.66
C ALA A 133 1.47 6.69 12.09
N GLN A 134 0.25 6.17 12.22
CA GLN A 134 -0.97 6.82 11.76
C GLN A 134 -1.23 8.15 12.51
N ASN A 135 -0.95 8.22 13.79
CA ASN A 135 -1.06 9.49 14.55
C ASN A 135 -0.09 10.56 14.04
N LEU A 136 1.10 10.16 13.60
CA LEU A 136 2.08 11.08 13.01
C LEU A 136 1.75 11.47 11.55
N ARG A 137 1.16 10.57 10.76
CA ARG A 137 0.72 10.78 9.37
C ARG A 137 -0.72 10.28 9.17
N PRO A 138 -1.75 11.03 9.63
CA PRO A 138 -3.14 10.55 9.69
C PRO A 138 -3.74 10.15 8.31
N ASN A 139 -3.26 10.77 7.26
CA ASN A 139 -3.77 10.57 5.89
C ASN A 139 -2.87 9.64 5.05
N ASN A 140 -1.90 8.94 5.67
CA ASN A 140 -1.09 7.98 4.94
C ASN A 140 -1.88 6.69 4.70
N ALA A 141 -2.27 6.45 3.45
CA ALA A 141 -3.16 5.37 3.07
C ALA A 141 -2.56 3.98 3.35
N GLU A 142 -1.24 3.78 3.17
CA GLU A 142 -0.58 2.51 3.48
C GLU A 142 -0.65 2.18 4.97
N THR A 143 -0.44 3.20 5.82
CA THR A 143 -0.56 3.03 7.28
C THR A 143 -2.00 2.75 7.69
N ILE A 144 -2.98 3.42 7.06
CA ILE A 144 -4.40 3.19 7.29
C ILE A 144 -4.77 1.75 6.90
N LEU A 145 -4.35 1.27 5.72
CA LEU A 145 -4.58 -0.11 5.28
C LEU A 145 -4.03 -1.11 6.29
N LEU A 146 -2.76 -1.00 6.63
CA LEU A 146 -2.11 -1.91 7.58
C LEU A 146 -2.82 -1.92 8.95
N THR A 147 -3.14 -0.75 9.49
CA THR A 147 -3.81 -0.68 10.80
C THR A 147 -5.24 -1.22 10.74
N SER A 148 -5.94 -1.06 9.62
CA SER A 148 -7.27 -1.64 9.42
C SER A 148 -7.24 -3.16 9.34
N GLU A 149 -6.27 -3.73 8.62
CA GLU A 149 -6.05 -5.17 8.56
C GLU A 149 -5.75 -5.75 9.95
N LEU A 150 -4.82 -5.13 10.69
CA LEU A 150 -4.48 -5.53 12.05
C LEU A 150 -5.68 -5.48 13.02
N LEU A 151 -6.54 -4.46 12.89
CA LEU A 151 -7.78 -4.36 13.67
C LEU A 151 -8.77 -5.48 13.30
N ARG A 152 -8.95 -5.77 12.01
CA ARG A 152 -9.79 -6.87 11.53
C ARG A 152 -9.31 -8.20 12.09
N ASP A 153 -8.00 -8.46 12.04
CA ASP A 153 -7.40 -9.71 12.52
C ASP A 153 -7.57 -9.88 14.03
N GLN A 154 -7.60 -8.77 14.78
CA GLN A 154 -7.95 -8.73 16.20
C GLN A 154 -9.48 -8.70 16.46
N LYS A 155 -10.31 -8.89 15.42
CA LYS A 155 -11.78 -8.88 15.49
C LYS A 155 -12.37 -7.55 15.97
N GLN A 156 -11.63 -6.45 15.83
CA GLN A 156 -12.11 -5.09 16.11
C GLN A 156 -12.76 -4.52 14.83
N PHE A 157 -13.82 -5.16 14.36
CA PHE A 157 -14.40 -4.95 13.04
C PHE A 157 -14.90 -3.52 12.83
N ASP A 158 -15.62 -2.95 13.78
CA ASP A 158 -16.15 -1.58 13.67
C ASP A 158 -15.01 -0.57 13.49
N LEU A 159 -13.95 -0.70 14.30
CA LEU A 159 -12.77 0.17 14.21
C LEU A 159 -12.00 -0.03 12.90
N ALA A 160 -11.96 -1.24 12.36
CA ALA A 160 -11.34 -1.52 11.06
C ALA A 160 -12.13 -0.85 9.93
N ILE A 161 -13.46 -0.98 9.93
CA ILE A 161 -14.36 -0.37 8.95
C ILE A 161 -14.20 1.16 8.95
N GLU A 162 -14.34 1.80 10.12
CA GLU A 162 -14.15 3.25 10.27
C GLU A 162 -12.75 3.70 9.81
N ASN A 163 -11.75 2.87 10.00
CA ASN A 163 -10.40 3.22 9.60
C ASN A 163 -10.20 3.13 8.08
N TYR A 164 -10.74 2.10 7.40
CA TYR A 164 -10.74 2.00 5.95
C TYR A 164 -11.42 3.21 5.28
N GLU A 165 -12.53 3.70 5.83
CA GLU A 165 -13.31 4.83 5.31
C GLU A 165 -12.54 6.16 5.29
N LYS A 166 -11.41 6.26 5.97
CA LYS A 166 -10.52 7.43 5.90
C LYS A 166 -9.81 7.58 4.55
N ILE A 167 -9.71 6.49 3.77
CA ILE A 167 -9.08 6.52 2.45
C ILE A 167 -10.10 7.03 1.44
N GLN A 168 -9.85 8.21 0.90
CA GLN A 168 -10.75 8.90 -0.03
C GLN A 168 -10.68 8.30 -1.44
N LYS A 169 -11.74 8.51 -2.23
CA LYS A 169 -11.93 7.92 -3.56
C LYS A 169 -10.86 8.33 -4.59
N ASP A 170 -10.23 9.46 -4.42
CA ASP A 170 -9.15 9.96 -5.27
C ASP A 170 -7.77 9.35 -4.93
N ASN A 171 -7.67 8.62 -3.83
CA ASN A 171 -6.44 7.92 -3.44
C ASN A 171 -6.23 6.64 -4.26
N GLY A 172 -4.99 6.39 -4.69
CA GLY A 172 -4.64 5.19 -5.47
C GLY A 172 -4.91 3.87 -4.76
N LEU A 173 -4.99 3.87 -3.42
CA LEU A 173 -5.27 2.69 -2.61
C LEU A 173 -6.75 2.56 -2.22
N TYR A 174 -7.64 3.43 -2.74
CA TYR A 174 -9.07 3.40 -2.42
C TYR A 174 -9.72 2.04 -2.70
N LEU A 175 -9.47 1.47 -3.88
CA LEU A 175 -10.02 0.15 -4.21
C LEU A 175 -9.55 -0.93 -3.23
N SER A 176 -8.28 -0.89 -2.82
CA SER A 176 -7.75 -1.84 -1.82
C SER A 176 -8.41 -1.65 -0.46
N ALA A 177 -8.66 -0.40 -0.06
CA ALA A 177 -9.37 -0.08 1.18
C ALA A 177 -10.81 -0.58 1.15
N GLU A 178 -11.54 -0.35 0.07
CA GLU A 178 -12.92 -0.82 -0.07
C GLU A 178 -13.03 -2.35 -0.08
N ILE A 179 -12.11 -3.05 -0.73
CA ILE A 179 -12.07 -4.52 -0.67
C ILE A 179 -11.77 -4.99 0.77
N GLY A 180 -10.80 -4.39 1.46
CA GLY A 180 -10.50 -4.72 2.86
C GLY A 180 -11.69 -4.44 3.79
N ARG A 181 -12.43 -3.34 3.54
CA ARG A 181 -13.66 -3.02 4.26
C ARG A 181 -14.75 -4.07 4.02
N VAL A 182 -14.93 -4.50 2.78
CA VAL A 182 -15.88 -5.57 2.41
C VAL A 182 -15.52 -6.89 3.10
N GLU A 183 -14.24 -7.29 3.08
CA GLU A 183 -13.77 -8.48 3.78
C GLU A 183 -14.03 -8.39 5.29
N THR A 184 -13.90 -7.19 5.85
CA THR A 184 -14.19 -6.93 7.27
C THR A 184 -15.69 -7.04 7.57
N LEU A 185 -16.56 -6.51 6.71
CA LEU A 185 -18.03 -6.69 6.82
C LEU A 185 -18.44 -8.15 6.78
N ILE A 186 -17.83 -8.94 5.90
CA ILE A 186 -18.08 -10.39 5.84
C ILE A 186 -17.64 -11.07 7.14
N ALA A 187 -16.47 -10.70 7.66
CA ALA A 187 -15.95 -11.25 8.92
C ALA A 187 -16.78 -10.82 10.16
N ALA A 188 -17.45 -9.67 10.08
CA ALA A 188 -18.36 -9.14 11.09
C ALA A 188 -19.78 -9.76 11.01
N ASP A 189 -20.01 -10.72 10.12
CA ASP A 189 -21.34 -11.32 9.82
C ASP A 189 -22.36 -10.32 9.25
N GLU A 190 -21.87 -9.34 8.45
CA GLU A 190 -22.66 -8.31 7.78
C GLU A 190 -22.61 -8.47 6.23
N PRO A 191 -22.95 -9.65 5.68
CA PRO A 191 -22.73 -9.97 4.27
C PRO A 191 -23.61 -9.18 3.30
N ASP A 192 -24.78 -8.69 3.74
CA ASP A 192 -25.65 -7.87 2.88
C ASP A 192 -25.05 -6.49 2.66
N LEU A 193 -24.44 -5.88 3.69
CA LEU A 193 -23.69 -4.62 3.54
C LEU A 193 -22.45 -4.79 2.65
N ALA A 194 -21.77 -5.92 2.78
CA ALA A 194 -20.63 -6.27 1.91
C ALA A 194 -21.06 -6.37 0.44
N ILE A 195 -22.17 -7.06 0.13
CA ILE A 195 -22.71 -7.18 -1.22
C ILE A 195 -23.11 -5.82 -1.79
N ASP A 196 -23.75 -4.96 -0.99
CA ASP A 196 -24.16 -3.64 -1.46
C ASP A 196 -22.97 -2.72 -1.73
N ALA A 197 -21.91 -2.81 -0.92
CA ALA A 197 -20.65 -2.11 -1.19
C ALA A 197 -20.01 -2.61 -2.50
N LEU A 198 -19.94 -3.93 -2.71
CA LEU A 198 -19.37 -4.52 -3.93
C LEU A 198 -20.17 -4.17 -5.19
N LYS A 199 -21.51 -4.12 -5.10
CA LYS A 199 -22.34 -3.65 -6.21
C LYS A 199 -22.00 -2.21 -6.61
N LYS A 200 -21.82 -1.31 -5.64
CA LYS A 200 -21.39 0.08 -5.92
C LYS A 200 -20.02 0.10 -6.58
N LEU A 201 -19.06 -0.65 -6.03
CA LEU A 201 -17.73 -0.77 -6.62
C LEU A 201 -17.76 -1.32 -8.04
N SER A 202 -18.62 -2.30 -8.34
CA SER A 202 -18.74 -2.89 -9.67
C SER A 202 -19.27 -1.94 -10.74
N VAL A 203 -19.89 -0.84 -10.36
CA VAL A 203 -20.28 0.25 -11.27
C VAL A 203 -19.09 1.15 -11.59
N ASP A 204 -18.32 1.53 -10.55
CA ASP A 204 -17.16 2.41 -10.70
C ASP A 204 -15.96 1.66 -11.34
N TYR A 205 -15.80 0.37 -11.03
CA TYR A 205 -14.70 -0.51 -11.44
C TYR A 205 -15.22 -1.72 -12.24
N LYS A 206 -16.01 -1.44 -13.30
CA LYS A 206 -16.77 -2.46 -14.07
C LYS A 206 -15.90 -3.55 -14.70
N ASP A 207 -14.62 -3.25 -14.99
CA ASP A 207 -13.67 -4.17 -15.62
C ASP A 207 -12.63 -4.70 -14.60
N SER A 208 -12.84 -4.46 -13.31
CA SER A 208 -11.99 -5.00 -12.26
C SER A 208 -12.35 -6.45 -11.95
N THR A 209 -11.49 -7.37 -12.38
CA THR A 209 -11.62 -8.80 -12.04
C THR A 209 -11.65 -9.01 -10.53
N ARG A 210 -10.88 -8.23 -9.76
CA ARG A 210 -10.86 -8.28 -8.29
C ARG A 210 -12.23 -7.98 -7.68
N VAL A 211 -12.90 -6.92 -8.13
CA VAL A 211 -14.25 -6.54 -7.64
C VAL A 211 -15.28 -7.60 -8.01
N LEU A 212 -15.25 -8.07 -9.25
CA LEU A 212 -16.19 -9.07 -9.73
C LEU A 212 -16.01 -10.42 -9.03
N MET A 213 -14.78 -10.85 -8.78
CA MET A 213 -14.48 -12.05 -7.99
C MET A 213 -14.99 -11.91 -6.56
N SER A 214 -14.68 -10.80 -5.88
CA SER A 214 -15.16 -10.55 -4.52
C SER A 214 -16.70 -10.55 -4.44
N LEU A 215 -17.38 -10.00 -5.46
CA LEU A 215 -18.84 -10.03 -5.55
C LEU A 215 -19.37 -11.46 -5.75
N GLY A 216 -18.71 -12.26 -6.60
CA GLY A 216 -19.02 -13.68 -6.78
C GLY A 216 -18.85 -14.48 -5.49
N ASP A 217 -17.76 -14.26 -4.76
CA ASP A 217 -17.48 -14.92 -3.48
C ASP A 217 -18.51 -14.54 -2.41
N ALA A 218 -18.88 -13.26 -2.32
CA ALA A 218 -19.91 -12.78 -1.39
C ALA A 218 -21.29 -13.40 -1.70
N TYR A 219 -21.68 -13.47 -2.97
CA TYR A 219 -22.91 -14.16 -3.38
C TYR A 219 -22.87 -15.65 -3.09
N ARG A 220 -21.72 -16.31 -3.31
CA ARG A 220 -21.55 -17.73 -3.02
C ARG A 220 -21.69 -18.00 -1.52
N GLY A 221 -21.09 -17.17 -0.66
CA GLY A 221 -21.23 -17.24 0.79
C GLY A 221 -22.70 -17.15 1.24
N GLN A 222 -23.50 -16.34 0.57
CA GLN A 222 -24.95 -16.19 0.77
C GLN A 222 -25.80 -17.24 0.04
N LYS A 223 -25.19 -18.27 -0.56
CA LYS A 223 -25.87 -19.33 -1.36
C LYS A 223 -26.67 -18.77 -2.54
N LYS A 224 -26.39 -17.54 -3.00
CA LYS A 224 -27.00 -16.90 -4.18
C LYS A 224 -26.26 -17.35 -5.45
N PHE A 225 -26.28 -18.67 -5.74
CA PHE A 225 -25.39 -19.31 -6.73
C PHE A 225 -25.55 -18.79 -8.16
N THR A 226 -26.75 -18.42 -8.57
CA THR A 226 -27.00 -17.85 -9.91
C THR A 226 -26.28 -16.51 -10.08
N LEU A 227 -26.33 -15.64 -9.05
CA LEU A 227 -25.64 -14.34 -9.05
C LEU A 227 -24.12 -14.51 -8.97
N ALA A 228 -23.65 -15.46 -8.14
CA ALA A 228 -22.24 -15.80 -8.05
C ALA A 228 -21.68 -16.24 -9.40
N ARG A 229 -22.38 -17.16 -10.09
CA ARG A 229 -22.00 -17.61 -11.42
C ARG A 229 -21.92 -16.46 -12.42
N SER A 230 -22.91 -15.58 -12.46
CA SER A 230 -22.91 -14.43 -13.36
C SER A 230 -21.70 -13.50 -13.13
N ALA A 231 -21.31 -13.29 -11.87
CA ALA A 231 -20.12 -12.49 -11.53
C ALA A 231 -18.82 -13.16 -11.99
N TYR A 232 -18.69 -14.48 -11.81
CA TYR A 232 -17.52 -15.23 -12.26
C TYR A 232 -17.44 -15.34 -13.79
N ASP A 233 -18.56 -15.57 -14.48
CA ASP A 233 -18.62 -15.64 -15.95
C ASP A 233 -18.15 -14.28 -16.54
N LYS A 234 -18.55 -13.16 -15.93
CA LYS A 234 -18.09 -11.83 -16.32
C LYS A 234 -16.57 -11.67 -16.08
N THR A 235 -16.07 -12.15 -14.95
CA THR A 235 -14.63 -12.14 -14.67
C THR A 235 -13.85 -12.93 -15.72
N GLN A 236 -14.33 -14.12 -16.08
CA GLN A 236 -13.71 -14.97 -17.08
C GLN A 236 -13.67 -14.29 -18.45
N SER A 237 -14.72 -13.58 -18.85
CA SER A 237 -14.78 -12.85 -20.12
C SER A 237 -13.79 -11.67 -20.21
N LEU A 238 -13.25 -11.19 -19.08
CA LEU A 238 -12.24 -10.13 -19.04
C LEU A 238 -10.80 -10.66 -19.10
N ILE A 239 -10.60 -11.95 -18.79
CA ILE A 239 -9.27 -12.58 -18.72
C ILE A 239 -8.97 -13.36 -19.99
N GLY A 240 -10.00 -13.92 -20.64
CA GLY A 240 -9.91 -14.79 -21.82
C GLY A 240 -9.91 -14.03 -23.10
#